data_dd79b5fb8a6bc963dd5e3ed922f95b34
#
_entry.id   dd79b5fb8a6bc963dd5e3ed922f95b34
#
_cell.length_a   1.000
_cell.length_b   1.000
_cell.length_c   1.000
_cell.angle_alpha   90.00
_cell.angle_beta   90.00
_cell.angle_gamma   90.00
#
_symmetry.space_group_name_H-M   'P 1'
#
loop_
_entity.id
_entity.type
_entity.pdbx_description
1 polymer ?
#
loop_
_entity_poly.entity_id
_entity_poly.type
_entity_poly.pdbx_seq_one_letter_code
_entity_poly.pdbx_strand_id
1 'polypeptide(L)'
;MEDPNQGLALVGERHAEKPSQHGLPGNPHKLKKGKFFDLAYDKLVIAVGCYSQTFGTPGVKDHALFLKDVGDARKIRNRLLVCFEAAALPTTSDEMRKCLLNFAIVGGGPTGIEFSAELHDFIVQDLSRIYPELMKFVNITVYDVAPKVLSMFDEKLGAYAIRVLSREGVKIQTSHHVEELRQGPPASLSNDESINDQATVWTLKTREDGEIGVGMVVWSTGLQMNPFVEAALGRTNFQLPPSNVAVTPSRSNQSNPLSWMVKKDAKSGAVVTNDKLQVILEPVNNPDSKSRAVLRDVYALGDCAVLEGSIFPATAQVAAQKAEWLGKRFNKGDVESEQFKWKNMGIMAYLGNYRAIMQGGGGGNISGRLAWLVWRGAYLTMTVSLRNKIQIPTMWTLNWFFGRDTSRKFSPRLCTTSILTDRLAGF
;
A
#
# COMPACT_ATOMS: atom_id res chain seq x y z
N MET A 1 -12.22 -46.44 17.03
CA MET A 1 -11.22 -45.44 17.46
C MET A 1 -10.89 -44.62 16.23
N GLU A 2 -11.67 -43.58 16.01
CA GLU A 2 -11.50 -42.68 14.90
C GLU A 2 -10.43 -41.61 15.28
N ASP A 3 -9.51 -41.38 14.39
CA ASP A 3 -8.37 -40.44 14.52
C ASP A 3 -8.93 -39.01 14.64
N PRO A 4 -8.64 -38.25 15.71
CA PRO A 4 -9.16 -36.90 15.91
C PRO A 4 -8.47 -35.81 15.08
N ASN A 5 -7.57 -36.14 14.12
CA ASN A 5 -6.74 -35.19 13.39
C ASN A 5 -7.11 -35.00 11.90
N GLN A 6 -8.36 -35.12 11.52
CA GLN A 6 -8.77 -34.65 10.19
C GLN A 6 -9.02 -33.12 10.24
N GLY A 7 -7.92 -32.37 10.08
CA GLY A 7 -8.01 -30.94 9.79
C GLY A 7 -8.79 -30.70 8.49
N LEU A 8 -9.62 -29.65 8.51
CA LEU A 8 -10.47 -29.26 7.40
C LEU A 8 -9.61 -28.96 6.17
N ALA A 9 -9.56 -29.90 5.23
CA ALA A 9 -9.00 -29.61 3.91
C ALA A 9 -9.92 -28.59 3.22
N LEU A 10 -9.37 -27.46 2.77
CA LEU A 10 -10.05 -26.55 1.86
C LEU A 10 -10.15 -27.22 0.48
N VAL A 11 -11.04 -28.21 0.34
CA VAL A 11 -11.37 -28.83 -0.93
C VAL A 11 -12.41 -27.95 -1.63
N GLY A 12 -11.92 -26.95 -2.35
CA GLY A 12 -12.71 -26.28 -3.36
C GLY A 12 -12.72 -27.14 -4.61
N GLU A 13 -13.86 -27.79 -4.94
CA GLU A 13 -14.06 -28.34 -6.28
C GLU A 13 -13.90 -27.23 -7.31
N ARG A 14 -12.88 -27.36 -8.15
CA ARG A 14 -12.58 -26.43 -9.21
C ARG A 14 -13.41 -26.75 -10.45
N HIS A 15 -14.46 -26.00 -10.68
CA HIS A 15 -14.85 -25.70 -12.05
C HIS A 15 -13.85 -24.65 -12.56
N ALA A 16 -12.91 -25.11 -13.38
CA ALA A 16 -11.98 -24.25 -14.11
C ALA A 16 -12.74 -23.50 -15.20
N GLU A 17 -13.44 -22.43 -14.83
CA GLU A 17 -13.74 -21.38 -15.79
C GLU A 17 -12.46 -20.64 -16.11
N LYS A 18 -12.08 -20.66 -17.39
CA LYS A 18 -10.97 -19.87 -17.92
C LYS A 18 -11.16 -18.42 -17.48
N PRO A 19 -10.19 -17.80 -16.77
CA PRO A 19 -10.24 -16.36 -16.55
C PRO A 19 -10.22 -15.70 -17.93
N SER A 20 -11.19 -14.79 -18.13
CA SER A 20 -11.25 -13.94 -19.32
C SER A 20 -9.88 -13.31 -19.54
N GLN A 21 -9.37 -13.49 -20.74
CA GLN A 21 -8.12 -12.88 -21.23
C GLN A 21 -8.32 -11.36 -21.35
N HIS A 22 -8.14 -10.64 -20.26
CA HIS A 22 -7.68 -9.25 -20.33
C HIS A 22 -6.27 -9.23 -19.78
N GLY A 23 -5.35 -9.45 -20.70
CA GLY A 23 -3.93 -9.57 -20.45
C GLY A 23 -3.34 -8.23 -20.02
N LEU A 24 -2.51 -8.33 -19.00
CA LEU A 24 -1.38 -7.43 -18.84
C LEU A 24 -0.51 -7.53 -20.13
N PRO A 25 -0.02 -6.43 -20.69
CA PRO A 25 0.81 -6.48 -21.90
C PRO A 25 2.08 -7.29 -21.61
N GLY A 26 2.23 -8.36 -22.35
CA GLY A 26 3.44 -9.03 -22.74
C GLY A 26 4.50 -9.34 -21.69
N ASN A 27 4.29 -10.37 -20.86
CA ASN A 27 5.41 -11.06 -20.23
C ASN A 27 5.56 -12.43 -20.93
N PRO A 28 6.58 -12.68 -21.77
CA PRO A 28 6.77 -13.95 -22.47
C PRO A 28 7.21 -15.11 -21.56
N HIS A 29 7.47 -14.87 -20.29
CA HIS A 29 7.70 -15.91 -19.31
C HIS A 29 6.37 -16.23 -18.63
N LYS A 30 5.53 -17.11 -19.25
CA LYS A 30 4.53 -17.87 -18.52
C LYS A 30 5.27 -18.62 -17.40
N LEU A 31 5.21 -18.09 -16.17
CA LEU A 31 5.62 -18.82 -14.99
C LEU A 31 4.93 -20.18 -15.06
N LYS A 32 5.68 -21.28 -15.23
CA LYS A 32 5.11 -22.62 -15.16
C LYS A 32 4.41 -22.71 -13.82
N LYS A 33 3.09 -22.87 -13.83
CA LYS A 33 2.35 -23.13 -12.58
C LYS A 33 2.94 -24.37 -11.97
N GLY A 34 3.48 -24.26 -10.74
CA GLY A 34 3.95 -25.41 -9.97
C GLY A 34 2.84 -26.42 -9.74
N LYS A 35 3.19 -27.60 -9.25
CA LYS A 35 2.20 -28.58 -8.78
C LYS A 35 1.54 -28.05 -7.51
N PHE A 36 0.23 -28.21 -7.42
CA PHE A 36 -0.50 -27.94 -6.17
C PHE A 36 -0.30 -29.13 -5.22
N PHE A 37 -0.28 -28.84 -3.94
CA PHE A 37 -0.25 -29.83 -2.87
C PHE A 37 -1.10 -29.33 -1.70
N ASP A 38 -1.60 -30.25 -0.90
CA ASP A 38 -2.35 -29.95 0.30
C ASP A 38 -1.39 -29.82 1.48
N LEU A 39 -1.61 -28.84 2.33
CA LEU A 39 -0.84 -28.60 3.55
C LEU A 39 -1.81 -28.59 4.74
N ALA A 40 -1.70 -29.60 5.61
CA ALA A 40 -2.46 -29.63 6.85
C ALA A 40 -1.94 -28.57 7.83
N TYR A 41 -2.81 -27.99 8.62
CA TYR A 41 -2.49 -27.00 9.63
C TYR A 41 -3.35 -27.16 10.89
N ASP A 42 -2.79 -26.85 12.05
CA ASP A 42 -3.52 -26.75 13.33
C ASP A 42 -4.13 -25.36 13.51
N LYS A 43 -3.42 -24.33 13.07
CA LYS A 43 -3.83 -22.93 13.13
C LYS A 43 -3.46 -22.22 11.83
N LEU A 44 -4.43 -21.52 11.22
CA LEU A 44 -4.23 -20.72 10.01
C LEU A 44 -4.37 -19.24 10.34
N VAL A 45 -3.37 -18.43 9.96
CA VAL A 45 -3.44 -16.97 10.10
C VAL A 45 -3.42 -16.31 8.73
N ILE A 46 -4.48 -15.56 8.41
CA ILE A 46 -4.63 -14.83 7.16
C ILE A 46 -4.16 -13.39 7.39
N ALA A 47 -3.04 -13.02 6.78
CA ALA A 47 -2.41 -11.70 6.93
C ALA A 47 -1.91 -11.15 5.59
N VAL A 48 -2.73 -11.27 4.54
CA VAL A 48 -2.36 -10.99 3.15
C VAL A 48 -2.38 -9.49 2.80
N GLY A 49 -2.83 -8.63 3.72
CA GLY A 49 -2.88 -7.18 3.51
C GLY A 49 -3.90 -6.74 2.46
N CYS A 50 -3.66 -5.55 1.91
CA CYS A 50 -4.51 -4.91 0.91
C CYS A 50 -3.69 -4.34 -0.25
N TYR A 51 -4.38 -3.92 -1.32
CA TYR A 51 -3.79 -3.20 -2.45
C TYR A 51 -4.27 -1.74 -2.47
N SER A 52 -3.67 -0.92 -3.32
CA SER A 52 -4.17 0.43 -3.60
C SER A 52 -5.40 0.35 -4.50
N GLN A 53 -6.43 1.10 -4.16
CA GLN A 53 -7.66 1.20 -4.94
C GLN A 53 -7.54 2.34 -5.96
N THR A 54 -7.85 2.05 -7.22
CA THR A 54 -7.80 3.06 -8.30
C THR A 54 -9.12 3.76 -8.54
N PHE A 55 -10.19 3.37 -7.83
CA PHE A 55 -11.56 3.85 -7.99
C PHE A 55 -12.11 3.75 -9.42
N GLY A 56 -11.51 2.88 -10.24
CA GLY A 56 -11.87 2.73 -11.65
C GLY A 56 -11.40 3.89 -12.54
N THR A 57 -10.56 4.80 -12.02
CA THR A 57 -10.03 5.92 -12.80
C THR A 57 -9.23 5.42 -14.00
N PRO A 58 -9.62 5.78 -15.24
CA PRO A 58 -8.98 5.30 -16.46
C PRO A 58 -7.47 5.54 -16.47
N GLY A 59 -6.71 4.52 -16.89
CA GLY A 59 -5.26 4.54 -17.04
C GLY A 59 -4.45 4.55 -15.74
N VAL A 60 -5.04 4.78 -14.57
CA VAL A 60 -4.30 4.80 -13.30
C VAL A 60 -3.64 3.46 -13.01
N LYS A 61 -4.35 2.36 -13.26
CA LYS A 61 -3.82 1.00 -13.03
C LYS A 61 -2.59 0.70 -13.89
N ASP A 62 -2.54 1.25 -15.10
CA ASP A 62 -1.52 0.93 -16.10
C ASP A 62 -0.34 1.90 -16.08
N HIS A 63 -0.56 3.14 -15.65
CA HIS A 63 0.41 4.24 -15.80
C HIS A 63 0.86 4.88 -14.49
N ALA A 64 0.08 4.77 -13.40
CA ALA A 64 0.52 5.29 -12.11
C ALA A 64 1.49 4.34 -11.41
N LEU A 65 2.36 4.90 -10.60
CA LEU A 65 3.17 4.16 -9.63
C LEU A 65 2.44 4.12 -8.29
N PHE A 66 2.46 2.96 -7.67
CA PHE A 66 1.90 2.78 -6.33
C PHE A 66 3.02 2.80 -5.29
N LEU A 67 2.68 3.05 -4.03
CA LEU A 67 3.65 3.06 -2.94
C LEU A 67 3.15 2.18 -1.79
N LYS A 68 3.42 0.88 -1.90
CA LYS A 68 3.03 -0.10 -0.89
C LYS A 68 4.23 -0.82 -0.29
N ASP A 69 5.25 -1.09 -1.08
CA ASP A 69 6.43 -1.85 -0.66
C ASP A 69 7.75 -1.25 -1.18
N VAL A 70 8.88 -1.88 -0.78
CA VAL A 70 10.23 -1.46 -1.20
C VAL A 70 10.42 -1.60 -2.72
N GLY A 71 9.74 -2.54 -3.37
CA GLY A 71 9.78 -2.71 -4.82
C GLY A 71 9.17 -1.50 -5.53
N ASP A 72 8.07 -0.99 -5.00
CA ASP A 72 7.43 0.23 -5.50
C ASP A 72 8.32 1.46 -5.30
N ALA A 73 8.91 1.62 -4.12
CA ALA A 73 9.85 2.71 -3.86
C ALA A 73 11.05 2.70 -4.84
N ARG A 74 11.55 1.51 -5.22
CA ARG A 74 12.60 1.37 -6.24
C ARG A 74 12.12 1.79 -7.63
N LYS A 75 10.88 1.41 -8.02
CA LYS A 75 10.30 1.83 -9.31
C LYS A 75 10.15 3.35 -9.37
N ILE A 76 9.63 3.96 -8.31
CA ILE A 76 9.49 5.42 -8.19
C ILE A 76 10.84 6.10 -8.31
N ARG A 77 11.84 5.66 -7.54
CA ARG A 77 13.20 6.21 -7.60
C ARG A 77 13.81 6.09 -9.00
N ASN A 78 13.72 4.93 -9.64
CA ASN A 78 14.23 4.73 -10.99
C ASN A 78 13.52 5.64 -11.99
N ARG A 79 12.20 5.78 -11.87
CA ARG A 79 11.42 6.68 -12.72
C ARG A 79 11.83 8.14 -12.56
N LEU A 80 12.02 8.58 -11.33
CA LEU A 80 12.49 9.93 -11.03
C LEU A 80 13.82 10.21 -11.73
N LEU A 81 14.81 9.30 -11.61
CA LEU A 81 16.12 9.45 -12.26
C LEU A 81 16.00 9.49 -13.79
N VAL A 82 15.14 8.65 -14.39
CA VAL A 82 14.86 8.70 -15.84
C VAL A 82 14.30 10.06 -16.26
N CYS A 83 13.42 10.67 -15.47
CA CYS A 83 12.89 12.00 -15.76
C CYS A 83 13.99 13.07 -15.78
N PHE A 84 14.90 13.03 -14.80
CA PHE A 84 16.02 13.98 -14.76
C PHE A 84 17.03 13.74 -15.89
N GLU A 85 17.41 12.48 -16.17
CA GLU A 85 18.28 12.12 -17.29
C GLU A 85 17.71 12.61 -18.62
N ALA A 86 16.41 12.35 -18.88
CA ALA A 86 15.75 12.80 -20.09
C ALA A 86 15.62 14.32 -20.19
N ALA A 87 15.31 14.99 -19.09
CA ALA A 87 15.24 16.44 -19.06
C ALA A 87 16.62 17.13 -19.27
N ALA A 88 17.71 16.42 -18.93
CA ALA A 88 19.08 16.93 -19.13
C ALA A 88 19.57 16.85 -20.59
N LEU A 89 18.87 16.12 -21.47
CA LEU A 89 19.27 16.03 -22.86
C LEU A 89 19.21 17.41 -23.55
N PRO A 90 20.22 17.78 -24.38
CA PRO A 90 20.23 19.05 -25.09
C PRO A 90 19.05 19.23 -26.04
N THR A 91 18.50 18.11 -26.55
CA THR A 91 17.37 18.08 -27.48
C THR A 91 16.01 18.25 -26.82
N THR A 92 15.93 18.19 -25.48
CA THR A 92 14.66 18.33 -24.76
C THR A 92 14.27 19.81 -24.64
N SER A 93 13.07 20.16 -25.12
CA SER A 93 12.54 21.53 -25.01
C SER A 93 12.24 21.93 -23.56
N ASP A 94 12.15 23.23 -23.27
CA ASP A 94 11.83 23.70 -21.92
C ASP A 94 10.40 23.32 -21.51
N GLU A 95 9.48 23.27 -22.46
CA GLU A 95 8.10 22.80 -22.24
C GLU A 95 8.09 21.32 -21.85
N MET A 96 8.89 20.50 -22.54
CA MET A 96 9.01 19.07 -22.22
C MET A 96 9.73 18.86 -20.89
N ARG A 97 10.73 19.69 -20.53
CA ARG A 97 11.36 19.69 -19.20
C ARG A 97 10.36 19.95 -18.09
N LYS A 98 9.44 20.91 -18.30
CA LYS A 98 8.35 21.18 -17.34
C LYS A 98 7.43 19.97 -17.16
N CYS A 99 7.13 19.22 -18.22
CA CYS A 99 6.34 17.99 -18.09
C CYS A 99 7.12 16.87 -17.39
N LEU A 100 8.36 16.61 -17.82
CA LEU A 100 9.21 15.54 -17.25
C LEU A 100 9.49 15.73 -15.76
N LEU A 101 9.67 16.97 -15.31
CA LEU A 101 10.01 17.32 -13.94
C LEU A 101 8.79 17.77 -13.10
N ASN A 102 7.59 17.54 -13.62
CA ASN A 102 6.34 17.71 -12.89
C ASN A 102 5.92 16.37 -12.28
N PHE A 103 5.89 16.29 -10.96
CA PHE A 103 5.60 15.08 -10.20
C PHE A 103 4.28 15.25 -9.46
N ALA A 104 3.30 14.41 -9.80
CA ALA A 104 1.98 14.41 -9.17
C ALA A 104 1.87 13.28 -8.15
N ILE A 105 1.39 13.61 -6.97
CA ILE A 105 1.04 12.66 -5.90
C ILE A 105 -0.47 12.73 -5.70
N VAL A 106 -1.16 11.61 -5.84
CA VAL A 106 -2.62 11.54 -5.64
C VAL A 106 -2.92 10.89 -4.30
N GLY A 107 -3.50 11.68 -3.39
CA GLY A 107 -3.81 11.31 -2.02
C GLY A 107 -3.06 12.16 -0.99
N GLY A 108 -3.80 12.99 -0.25
CA GLY A 108 -3.31 13.88 0.82
C GLY A 108 -3.34 13.24 2.22
N GLY A 109 -3.40 11.91 2.29
CA GLY A 109 -3.20 11.15 3.52
C GLY A 109 -1.73 11.15 3.97
N PRO A 110 -1.41 10.51 5.13
CA PRO A 110 -0.04 10.46 5.64
C PRO A 110 0.97 9.95 4.61
N THR A 111 0.65 8.88 3.89
CA THR A 111 1.55 8.28 2.88
C THR A 111 1.92 9.27 1.77
N GLY A 112 0.94 9.98 1.18
CA GLY A 112 1.21 10.94 0.10
C GLY A 112 1.96 12.16 0.60
N ILE A 113 1.64 12.64 1.78
CA ILE A 113 2.31 13.78 2.41
C ILE A 113 3.77 13.43 2.77
N GLU A 114 4.01 12.31 3.44
CA GLU A 114 5.37 11.84 3.76
C GLU A 114 6.20 11.59 2.49
N PHE A 115 5.59 10.96 1.48
CA PHE A 115 6.26 10.74 0.21
C PHE A 115 6.60 12.06 -0.51
N SER A 116 5.69 13.03 -0.53
CA SER A 116 5.97 14.35 -1.15
C SER A 116 7.14 15.05 -0.48
N ALA A 117 7.26 14.94 0.83
CA ALA A 117 8.35 15.47 1.63
C ALA A 117 9.69 14.78 1.33
N GLU A 118 9.70 13.44 1.30
CA GLU A 118 10.89 12.65 0.96
C GLU A 118 11.34 12.86 -0.49
N LEU A 119 10.38 12.97 -1.42
CA LEU A 119 10.67 13.29 -2.82
C LEU A 119 11.34 14.65 -2.95
N HIS A 120 10.80 15.67 -2.27
CA HIS A 120 11.38 16.99 -2.22
C HIS A 120 12.79 16.97 -1.64
N ASP A 121 13.00 16.31 -0.49
CA ASP A 121 14.30 16.20 0.15
C ASP A 121 15.33 15.52 -0.76
N PHE A 122 14.95 14.45 -1.47
CA PHE A 122 15.82 13.75 -2.40
C PHE A 122 16.22 14.65 -3.59
N ILE A 123 15.26 15.38 -4.14
CA ILE A 123 15.53 16.29 -5.27
C ILE A 123 16.46 17.44 -4.81
N VAL A 124 16.15 18.09 -3.69
CA VAL A 124 16.88 19.28 -3.25
C VAL A 124 18.25 18.95 -2.64
N GLN A 125 18.37 17.84 -1.92
CA GLN A 125 19.63 17.49 -1.23
C GLN A 125 20.61 16.76 -2.14
N ASP A 126 20.11 15.92 -3.06
CA ASP A 126 20.96 15.04 -3.86
C ASP A 126 20.95 15.41 -5.36
N LEU A 127 19.78 15.50 -6.01
CA LEU A 127 19.71 15.74 -7.46
C LEU A 127 20.06 17.17 -7.86
N SER A 128 19.84 18.15 -7.00
CA SER A 128 20.23 19.54 -7.27
C SER A 128 21.73 19.73 -7.49
N ARG A 129 22.55 18.87 -6.89
CA ARG A 129 24.01 18.87 -7.06
C ARG A 129 24.45 18.35 -8.43
N ILE A 130 23.63 17.44 -9.01
CA ILE A 130 23.91 16.78 -10.30
C ILE A 130 23.28 17.59 -11.44
N TYR A 131 22.09 18.13 -11.22
CA TYR A 131 21.29 18.82 -12.23
C TYR A 131 20.84 20.22 -11.79
N PRO A 132 21.76 21.14 -11.44
CA PRO A 132 21.41 22.45 -10.87
C PRO A 132 20.51 23.27 -11.81
N GLU A 133 20.77 23.21 -13.12
CA GLU A 133 20.03 23.97 -14.14
C GLU A 133 18.58 23.49 -14.32
N LEU A 134 18.28 22.27 -13.90
CA LEU A 134 16.94 21.70 -14.03
C LEU A 134 16.03 22.05 -12.86
N MET A 135 16.55 22.56 -11.74
CA MET A 135 15.77 22.82 -10.55
C MET A 135 14.63 23.81 -10.77
N LYS A 136 14.80 24.75 -11.68
CA LYS A 136 13.77 25.74 -12.05
C LYS A 136 12.53 25.13 -12.71
N PHE A 137 12.62 23.90 -13.24
CA PHE A 137 11.52 23.18 -13.89
C PHE A 137 10.82 22.20 -12.95
N VAL A 138 11.41 21.92 -11.79
CA VAL A 138 10.85 20.94 -10.84
C VAL A 138 9.56 21.47 -10.22
N ASN A 139 8.51 20.66 -10.29
CA ASN A 139 7.24 20.92 -9.62
C ASN A 139 6.75 19.63 -8.93
N ILE A 140 6.34 19.74 -7.67
CA ILE A 140 5.74 18.65 -6.89
C ILE A 140 4.36 19.12 -6.45
N THR A 141 3.33 18.36 -6.83
CA THR A 141 1.95 18.69 -6.47
C THR A 141 1.25 17.47 -5.86
N VAL A 142 0.65 17.67 -4.70
CA VAL A 142 -0.25 16.70 -4.05
C VAL A 142 -1.69 17.07 -4.38
N TYR A 143 -2.42 16.13 -4.97
CA TYR A 143 -3.84 16.25 -5.29
C TYR A 143 -4.68 15.42 -4.33
N ASP A 144 -5.75 15.97 -3.78
CA ASP A 144 -6.71 15.24 -2.98
C ASP A 144 -8.14 15.70 -3.26
N VAL A 145 -9.07 14.75 -3.32
CA VAL A 145 -10.51 15.05 -3.48
C VAL A 145 -11.12 15.66 -2.22
N ALA A 146 -10.53 15.39 -1.05
CA ALA A 146 -10.99 15.96 0.20
C ALA A 146 -10.63 17.46 0.30
N PRO A 147 -11.44 18.25 1.02
CA PRO A 147 -11.16 19.67 1.23
C PRO A 147 -9.97 19.93 2.17
N LYS A 148 -9.50 18.91 2.87
CA LYS A 148 -8.37 18.99 3.82
C LYS A 148 -7.49 17.75 3.70
N VAL A 149 -6.17 17.94 3.67
CA VAL A 149 -5.19 16.85 3.80
C VAL A 149 -4.98 16.47 5.27
N LEU A 150 -4.43 15.28 5.53
CA LEU A 150 -4.12 14.78 6.88
C LEU A 150 -5.33 14.85 7.83
N SER A 151 -6.52 14.53 7.33
CA SER A 151 -7.79 14.65 8.08
C SER A 151 -7.85 13.84 9.39
N MET A 152 -6.94 12.91 9.59
CA MET A 152 -6.81 12.13 10.82
C MET A 152 -6.02 12.84 11.94
N PHE A 153 -5.34 13.95 11.62
CA PHE A 153 -4.62 14.77 12.58
C PHE A 153 -5.47 15.94 13.07
N ASP A 154 -5.12 16.45 14.24
CA ASP A 154 -5.64 17.72 14.76
C ASP A 154 -5.45 18.84 13.73
N GLU A 155 -6.42 19.75 13.65
CA GLU A 155 -6.44 20.82 12.64
C GLU A 155 -5.19 21.72 12.69
N LYS A 156 -4.64 21.99 13.88
CA LYS A 156 -3.43 22.79 14.05
C LYS A 156 -2.21 22.08 13.50
N LEU A 157 -2.13 20.75 13.67
CA LEU A 157 -1.04 19.93 13.11
C LEU A 157 -1.16 19.83 11.58
N GLY A 158 -2.37 19.65 11.05
CA GLY A 158 -2.62 19.68 9.60
C GLY A 158 -2.23 21.02 8.97
N ALA A 159 -2.65 22.12 9.57
CA ALA A 159 -2.27 23.47 9.12
C ALA A 159 -0.76 23.73 9.20
N TYR A 160 -0.10 23.21 10.23
CA TYR A 160 1.36 23.27 10.34
C TYR A 160 2.04 22.49 9.20
N ALA A 161 1.56 21.28 8.91
CA ALA A 161 2.10 20.44 7.83
C ALA A 161 1.99 21.14 6.47
N ILE A 162 0.81 21.67 6.13
CA ILE A 162 0.58 22.42 4.88
C ILE A 162 1.56 23.58 4.78
N ARG A 163 1.72 24.37 5.86
CA ARG A 163 2.63 25.52 5.89
C ARG A 163 4.09 25.11 5.67
N VAL A 164 4.53 24.01 6.27
CA VAL A 164 5.90 23.51 6.09
C VAL A 164 6.12 23.12 4.65
N LEU A 165 5.26 22.26 4.09
CA LEU A 165 5.38 21.75 2.72
C LEU A 165 5.30 22.89 1.68
N SER A 166 4.39 23.84 1.84
CA SER A 166 4.26 24.98 0.92
C SER A 166 5.50 25.87 0.93
N ARG A 167 6.16 26.04 2.09
CA ARG A 167 7.43 26.77 2.19
C ARG A 167 8.58 26.07 1.49
N GLU A 168 8.56 24.76 1.46
CA GLU A 168 9.54 23.94 0.72
C GLU A 168 9.19 23.85 -0.77
N GLY A 169 8.09 24.45 -1.24
CA GLY A 169 7.69 24.46 -2.66
C GLY A 169 6.79 23.30 -3.10
N VAL A 170 6.36 22.44 -2.19
CA VAL A 170 5.36 21.42 -2.51
C VAL A 170 3.96 22.05 -2.55
N LYS A 171 3.30 21.93 -3.70
CA LYS A 171 1.94 22.43 -3.89
C LYS A 171 0.93 21.41 -3.37
N ILE A 172 -0.12 21.89 -2.70
CA ILE A 172 -1.21 21.05 -2.19
C ILE A 172 -2.51 21.57 -2.80
N GLN A 173 -3.13 20.73 -3.61
CA GLN A 173 -4.39 20.97 -4.31
C GLN A 173 -5.46 20.08 -3.71
N THR A 174 -6.29 20.66 -2.84
CA THR A 174 -7.44 19.98 -2.24
C THR A 174 -8.69 20.20 -3.10
N SER A 175 -9.71 19.36 -2.93
CA SER A 175 -10.93 19.39 -3.74
C SER A 175 -10.65 19.25 -5.25
N HIS A 176 -9.62 18.47 -5.60
CA HIS A 176 -9.23 18.18 -6.98
C HIS A 176 -9.49 16.71 -7.33
N HIS A 177 -10.21 16.51 -8.44
CA HIS A 177 -10.66 15.21 -8.89
C HIS A 177 -9.85 14.75 -10.12
N VAL A 178 -9.08 13.68 -9.96
CA VAL A 178 -8.39 13.05 -11.09
C VAL A 178 -9.38 12.22 -11.89
N GLU A 179 -9.54 12.55 -13.16
CA GLU A 179 -10.48 11.89 -14.08
C GLU A 179 -9.81 10.82 -14.95
N GLU A 180 -8.55 11.04 -15.34
CA GLU A 180 -7.83 10.14 -16.26
C GLU A 180 -6.32 10.31 -16.11
N LEU A 181 -5.58 9.24 -16.39
CA LEU A 181 -4.14 9.24 -16.60
C LEU A 181 -3.81 8.52 -17.90
N ARG A 182 -3.36 9.23 -18.91
CA ARG A 182 -3.03 8.65 -20.23
C ARG A 182 -1.55 8.81 -20.57
N GLN A 183 -1.04 7.93 -21.41
CA GLN A 183 0.31 8.04 -21.94
C GLN A 183 0.37 9.16 -22.99
N GLY A 184 1.51 9.83 -23.05
CA GLY A 184 1.78 10.93 -23.98
C GLY A 184 1.61 12.30 -23.34
N PRO A 185 2.09 13.35 -24.01
CA PRO A 185 1.97 14.72 -23.58
C PRO A 185 0.54 15.25 -23.67
N PRO A 186 0.23 16.37 -23.00
CA PRO A 186 -1.01 17.11 -23.21
C PRO A 186 -1.19 17.50 -24.68
N ALA A 187 -2.43 17.71 -25.12
CA ALA A 187 -2.75 18.07 -26.48
C ALA A 187 -1.99 19.32 -26.96
N SER A 188 -1.72 20.26 -26.06
CA SER A 188 -0.93 21.47 -26.33
C SER A 188 0.53 21.23 -26.74
N LEU A 189 1.09 20.04 -26.45
CA LEU A 189 2.46 19.65 -26.74
C LEU A 189 2.56 18.43 -27.66
N SER A 190 1.47 18.04 -28.33
CA SER A 190 1.41 16.86 -29.19
C SER A 190 2.39 16.88 -30.38
N ASN A 191 2.84 18.06 -30.79
CA ASN A 191 3.76 18.28 -31.92
C ASN A 191 5.20 18.57 -31.47
N ASP A 192 5.56 18.38 -30.19
CA ASP A 192 6.92 18.56 -29.71
C ASP A 192 7.80 17.39 -30.15
N GLU A 193 8.72 17.65 -31.10
CA GLU A 193 9.66 16.67 -31.65
C GLU A 193 10.73 16.22 -30.64
N SER A 194 10.85 16.88 -29.51
CA SER A 194 11.77 16.47 -28.43
C SER A 194 11.32 15.23 -27.65
N ILE A 195 10.11 14.75 -27.93
CA ILE A 195 9.58 13.51 -27.38
C ILE A 195 10.32 12.33 -27.98
N ASN A 196 11.02 11.58 -27.16
CA ASN A 196 11.63 10.32 -27.57
C ASN A 196 11.05 9.16 -26.76
N ASP A 197 11.20 7.93 -27.28
CA ASP A 197 10.66 6.71 -26.66
C ASP A 197 11.20 6.44 -25.23
N GLN A 198 12.33 7.04 -24.89
CA GLN A 198 12.94 6.89 -23.56
C GLN A 198 12.37 7.88 -22.53
N ALA A 199 11.84 8.99 -23.00
CA ALA A 199 11.33 10.09 -22.19
C ALA A 199 9.79 10.11 -22.16
N THR A 200 9.17 8.97 -21.85
CA THR A 200 7.71 8.88 -21.75
C THR A 200 7.17 9.89 -20.73
N VAL A 201 6.26 10.74 -21.16
CA VAL A 201 5.46 11.59 -20.27
C VAL A 201 4.04 11.07 -20.23
N TRP A 202 3.31 11.47 -19.21
CA TRP A 202 1.89 11.18 -19.10
C TRP A 202 1.10 12.47 -18.99
N THR A 203 -0.15 12.40 -19.38
CA THR A 203 -1.12 13.45 -19.15
C THR A 203 -2.03 13.04 -17.99
N LEU A 204 -1.99 13.82 -16.94
CA LEU A 204 -2.94 13.74 -15.84
C LEU A 204 -4.09 14.72 -16.14
N LYS A 205 -5.32 14.22 -16.22
CA LYS A 205 -6.49 15.05 -16.38
C LYS A 205 -7.20 15.20 -15.05
N THR A 206 -7.35 16.43 -14.61
CA THR A 206 -8.16 16.78 -13.46
C THR A 206 -9.40 17.55 -13.92
N ARG A 207 -10.46 17.48 -13.14
CA ARG A 207 -11.69 18.22 -13.44
C ARG A 207 -11.46 19.72 -13.37
N GLU A 208 -10.64 20.16 -12.44
CA GLU A 208 -10.44 21.56 -12.06
C GLU A 208 -9.40 22.25 -12.99
N ASP A 209 -8.30 21.58 -13.31
CA ASP A 209 -7.18 22.18 -14.04
C ASP A 209 -7.06 21.70 -15.50
N GLY A 210 -7.89 20.70 -15.91
CA GLY A 210 -7.81 20.09 -17.24
C GLY A 210 -6.60 19.17 -17.41
N GLU A 211 -5.93 19.23 -18.57
CA GLU A 211 -4.79 18.37 -18.92
C GLU A 211 -3.46 18.94 -18.41
N ILE A 212 -2.72 18.15 -17.68
CA ILE A 212 -1.43 18.49 -17.07
C ILE A 212 -0.38 17.46 -17.50
N GLY A 213 0.71 17.90 -18.13
CA GLY A 213 1.84 17.04 -18.44
C GLY A 213 2.62 16.68 -17.18
N VAL A 214 2.87 15.39 -16.96
CA VAL A 214 3.58 14.89 -15.78
C VAL A 214 4.62 13.83 -16.13
N GLY A 215 5.77 13.88 -15.51
CA GLY A 215 6.81 12.88 -15.64
C GLY A 215 6.57 11.63 -14.79
N MET A 216 5.79 11.78 -13.72
CA MET A 216 5.47 10.69 -12.79
C MET A 216 4.19 10.99 -12.03
N VAL A 217 3.34 9.96 -11.89
CA VAL A 217 2.19 9.99 -10.96
C VAL A 217 2.38 8.89 -9.92
N VAL A 218 2.34 9.27 -8.63
CA VAL A 218 2.33 8.33 -7.52
C VAL A 218 0.94 8.31 -6.89
N TRP A 219 0.30 7.14 -6.94
CA TRP A 219 -1.04 6.94 -6.42
C TRP A 219 -0.97 6.37 -5.01
N SER A 220 -1.30 7.19 -4.00
CA SER A 220 -1.19 6.87 -2.58
C SER A 220 -2.54 6.94 -1.85
N THR A 221 -3.64 6.79 -2.56
CA THR A 221 -4.99 6.87 -2.03
C THR A 221 -5.77 5.57 -2.21
N GLY A 222 -6.73 5.34 -1.31
CA GLY A 222 -7.63 4.20 -1.34
C GLY A 222 -6.99 2.86 -0.96
N LEU A 223 -7.80 2.01 -0.33
CA LEU A 223 -7.44 0.63 0.00
C LEU A 223 -8.45 -0.32 -0.63
N GLN A 224 -7.96 -1.33 -1.33
CA GLN A 224 -8.73 -2.41 -1.93
C GLN A 224 -8.31 -3.72 -1.33
N MET A 225 -9.29 -4.58 -1.00
CA MET A 225 -8.98 -5.91 -0.50
C MET A 225 -8.09 -6.68 -1.46
N ASN A 226 -7.18 -7.44 -0.87
CA ASN A 226 -6.35 -8.36 -1.64
C ASN A 226 -7.25 -9.33 -2.42
N PRO A 227 -7.07 -9.47 -3.75
CA PRO A 227 -7.86 -10.41 -4.56
C PRO A 227 -7.85 -11.85 -4.04
N PHE A 228 -6.83 -12.22 -3.27
CA PHE A 228 -6.78 -13.52 -2.59
C PHE A 228 -7.98 -13.73 -1.66
N VAL A 229 -8.41 -12.70 -0.94
CA VAL A 229 -9.57 -12.79 -0.02
C VAL A 229 -10.83 -13.18 -0.77
N GLU A 230 -11.03 -12.63 -1.97
CA GLU A 230 -12.18 -13.00 -2.80
C GLU A 230 -11.99 -14.38 -3.45
N ALA A 231 -10.81 -14.64 -4.01
CA ALA A 231 -10.53 -15.88 -4.73
C ALA A 231 -10.52 -17.12 -3.82
N ALA A 232 -9.98 -17.00 -2.59
CA ALA A 232 -9.81 -18.12 -1.67
C ALA A 232 -10.99 -18.27 -0.69
N LEU A 233 -11.64 -17.16 -0.32
CA LEU A 233 -12.63 -17.13 0.76
C LEU A 233 -14.02 -16.68 0.30
N GLY A 234 -14.13 -16.06 -0.88
CA GLY A 234 -15.36 -15.42 -1.34
C GLY A 234 -16.44 -16.37 -1.79
N ARG A 235 -16.06 -17.55 -2.27
CA ARG A 235 -16.98 -18.55 -2.87
C ARG A 235 -17.00 -19.88 -2.14
N THR A 236 -16.31 -19.99 -1.02
CA THR A 236 -16.21 -21.25 -0.27
C THR A 236 -17.40 -21.37 0.66
N ASN A 237 -18.25 -22.36 0.38
CA ASN A 237 -19.32 -22.77 1.28
C ASN A 237 -18.76 -23.81 2.25
N PHE A 238 -18.84 -23.51 3.53
CA PHE A 238 -18.41 -24.43 4.58
C PHE A 238 -19.59 -25.27 5.06
N GLN A 239 -19.43 -26.58 4.99
CA GLN A 239 -20.25 -27.52 5.76
C GLN A 239 -19.48 -27.83 7.03
N LEU A 240 -19.93 -27.31 8.15
CA LEU A 240 -19.14 -27.33 9.37
C LEU A 240 -19.58 -28.54 10.24
N PRO A 241 -18.63 -29.36 10.69
CA PRO A 241 -18.90 -30.30 11.75
C PRO A 241 -19.19 -29.52 13.07
N PRO A 242 -20.11 -30.03 13.92
CA PRO A 242 -20.54 -29.31 15.12
C PRO A 242 -19.43 -28.94 16.11
N SER A 243 -18.29 -29.64 16.07
CA SER A 243 -17.20 -29.50 17.03
C SER A 243 -16.33 -28.24 16.84
N ASN A 244 -16.25 -27.70 15.62
CA ASN A 244 -15.34 -26.58 15.29
C ASN A 244 -16.04 -25.23 15.22
N VAL A 245 -17.33 -25.17 15.53
CA VAL A 245 -18.15 -23.98 15.39
C VAL A 245 -18.78 -23.61 16.73
N ALA A 246 -18.47 -22.41 17.20
CA ALA A 246 -19.29 -21.78 18.22
C ALA A 246 -20.51 -21.19 17.52
N VAL A 247 -21.63 -21.88 17.53
CA VAL A 247 -22.89 -21.38 16.99
C VAL A 247 -23.59 -20.56 18.06
N THR A 248 -23.93 -19.31 17.75
CA THR A 248 -24.90 -18.58 18.55
C THR A 248 -26.28 -19.10 18.15
N PRO A 249 -27.04 -19.80 19.03
CA PRO A 249 -28.28 -20.45 18.64
C PRO A 249 -29.30 -19.37 18.29
N SER A 250 -29.74 -19.35 17.03
CA SER A 250 -31.01 -18.75 16.66
C SER A 250 -32.12 -19.79 17.02
N ARG A 251 -33.13 -19.31 17.74
CA ARG A 251 -34.30 -20.15 18.13
C ARG A 251 -35.20 -20.55 16.97
N SER A 252 -34.68 -20.95 15.83
CA SER A 252 -35.52 -21.45 14.73
C SER A 252 -35.20 -22.93 14.46
N ASN A 253 -36.22 -23.76 14.65
CA ASN A 253 -36.28 -25.13 14.22
C ASN A 253 -36.18 -25.25 12.68
N GLN A 254 -34.99 -25.14 12.12
CA GLN A 254 -34.79 -25.47 10.71
C GLN A 254 -33.75 -26.59 10.58
N SER A 255 -34.28 -27.73 10.14
CA SER A 255 -33.62 -29.03 9.96
C SER A 255 -32.75 -29.15 8.70
N ASN A 256 -32.32 -28.06 8.07
CA ASN A 256 -31.38 -28.08 6.95
C ASN A 256 -29.94 -27.74 7.40
N PRO A 257 -28.95 -28.51 6.95
CA PRO A 257 -27.55 -28.13 7.22
C PRO A 257 -27.31 -26.73 6.63
N LEU A 258 -27.08 -25.77 7.51
CA LEU A 258 -26.76 -24.39 7.12
C LEU A 258 -25.42 -24.40 6.39
N SER A 259 -25.43 -24.00 5.13
CA SER A 259 -24.21 -23.68 4.41
C SER A 259 -23.72 -22.33 4.88
N TRP A 260 -22.43 -22.22 5.22
CA TRP A 260 -21.80 -21.04 5.79
C TRP A 260 -20.79 -20.43 4.82
N MET A 261 -20.68 -19.13 4.81
CA MET A 261 -19.65 -18.39 4.08
C MET A 261 -18.88 -17.45 5.01
N VAL A 262 -17.67 -17.05 4.62
CA VAL A 262 -16.88 -16.08 5.37
C VAL A 262 -17.61 -14.74 5.36
N LYS A 263 -17.87 -14.21 6.55
CA LYS A 263 -18.43 -12.87 6.70
C LYS A 263 -17.44 -11.82 6.24
N LYS A 264 -17.89 -10.93 5.36
CA LYS A 264 -17.12 -9.79 4.86
C LYS A 264 -17.75 -8.48 5.26
N ASP A 265 -16.91 -7.49 5.51
CA ASP A 265 -17.38 -6.13 5.71
C ASP A 265 -17.96 -5.57 4.41
N ALA A 266 -19.17 -5.07 4.46
CA ALA A 266 -19.90 -4.62 3.27
C ALA A 266 -19.22 -3.44 2.55
N LYS A 267 -18.46 -2.61 3.29
CA LYS A 267 -17.80 -1.42 2.74
C LYS A 267 -16.43 -1.72 2.15
N SER A 268 -15.63 -2.49 2.84
CA SER A 268 -14.22 -2.75 2.48
C SER A 268 -13.98 -4.10 1.82
N GLY A 269 -14.92 -5.06 1.96
CA GLY A 269 -14.73 -6.45 1.57
C GLY A 269 -13.76 -7.23 2.47
N ALA A 270 -13.29 -6.65 3.57
CA ALA A 270 -12.38 -7.28 4.51
C ALA A 270 -13.05 -8.44 5.26
N VAL A 271 -12.23 -9.43 5.63
CA VAL A 271 -12.69 -10.55 6.47
C VAL A 271 -13.10 -10.02 7.85
N VAL A 272 -14.30 -10.38 8.30
CA VAL A 272 -14.77 -9.99 9.63
C VAL A 272 -14.32 -11.01 10.66
N THR A 273 -13.73 -10.55 11.76
CA THR A 273 -13.27 -11.37 12.88
C THR A 273 -13.98 -10.99 14.17
N ASN A 274 -14.03 -11.95 15.12
CA ASN A 274 -14.44 -11.67 16.49
C ASN A 274 -13.30 -10.98 17.28
N ASP A 275 -13.54 -10.71 18.56
CA ASP A 275 -12.60 -10.11 19.50
C ASP A 275 -11.37 -10.98 19.83
N LYS A 276 -11.35 -12.22 19.38
CA LYS A 276 -10.20 -13.16 19.46
C LYS A 276 -9.49 -13.32 18.11
N LEU A 277 -9.82 -12.46 17.15
CA LEU A 277 -9.30 -12.46 15.77
C LEU A 277 -9.65 -13.71 14.96
N GLN A 278 -10.63 -14.51 15.40
CA GLN A 278 -11.13 -15.68 14.69
C GLN A 278 -12.09 -15.25 13.59
N VAL A 279 -12.07 -15.94 12.45
CA VAL A 279 -12.91 -15.63 11.29
C VAL A 279 -14.36 -15.95 11.57
N ILE A 280 -15.23 -14.98 11.34
CA ILE A 280 -16.69 -15.14 11.50
C ILE A 280 -17.29 -15.63 10.18
N LEU A 281 -18.26 -16.53 10.31
CA LEU A 281 -19.07 -17.03 9.22
C LEU A 281 -20.52 -16.56 9.37
N GLU A 282 -21.18 -16.42 8.22
CA GLU A 282 -22.59 -16.10 8.12
C GLU A 282 -23.33 -17.14 7.23
N PRO A 283 -24.64 -17.36 7.42
CA PRO A 283 -25.39 -18.31 6.60
C PRO A 283 -25.52 -17.82 5.16
N VAL A 284 -25.26 -18.72 4.19
CA VAL A 284 -25.37 -18.39 2.75
C VAL A 284 -26.79 -17.97 2.36
N ASN A 285 -27.80 -18.65 2.90
CA ASN A 285 -29.21 -18.46 2.50
C ASN A 285 -29.91 -17.32 3.24
N ASN A 286 -29.28 -16.75 4.27
CA ASN A 286 -29.83 -15.62 5.03
C ASN A 286 -28.68 -14.83 5.72
N PRO A 287 -27.94 -14.00 4.96
CA PRO A 287 -26.80 -13.26 5.50
C PRO A 287 -27.21 -12.21 6.57
N ASP A 288 -28.48 -11.78 6.55
CA ASP A 288 -29.04 -10.85 7.55
C ASP A 288 -29.48 -11.56 8.85
N SER A 289 -29.40 -12.90 8.89
CA SER A 289 -29.73 -13.63 10.11
C SER A 289 -28.77 -13.26 11.25
N LYS A 290 -29.26 -13.26 12.48
CA LYS A 290 -28.42 -13.08 13.68
C LYS A 290 -27.55 -14.31 14.00
N SER A 291 -27.68 -15.38 13.22
CA SER A 291 -26.87 -16.58 13.38
C SER A 291 -25.43 -16.30 12.94
N ARG A 292 -24.47 -16.68 13.76
CA ARG A 292 -23.04 -16.56 13.50
C ARG A 292 -22.35 -17.85 13.84
N ALA A 293 -21.35 -18.20 13.06
CA ALA A 293 -20.42 -19.26 13.37
C ALA A 293 -19.01 -18.70 13.38
N VAL A 294 -18.10 -19.35 14.08
CA VAL A 294 -16.70 -18.92 14.21
C VAL A 294 -15.79 -20.09 13.91
N LEU A 295 -14.82 -19.89 13.02
CA LEU A 295 -13.74 -20.85 12.79
C LEU A 295 -12.70 -20.71 13.91
N ARG A 296 -12.61 -21.70 14.80
CA ARG A 296 -11.74 -21.65 15.98
C ARG A 296 -10.25 -21.77 15.69
N ASP A 297 -9.91 -22.28 14.54
CA ASP A 297 -8.54 -22.55 14.05
C ASP A 297 -8.09 -21.59 12.92
N VAL A 298 -8.97 -20.69 12.48
CA VAL A 298 -8.66 -19.73 11.41
C VAL A 298 -8.78 -18.30 11.93
N TYR A 299 -7.71 -17.55 11.80
CA TYR A 299 -7.56 -16.18 12.27
C TYR A 299 -7.27 -15.24 11.11
N ALA A 300 -7.68 -13.98 11.24
CA ALA A 300 -7.32 -12.96 10.25
C ALA A 300 -6.93 -11.65 10.94
N LEU A 301 -5.88 -10.99 10.40
CA LEU A 301 -5.36 -9.74 10.97
C LEU A 301 -4.70 -8.86 9.90
N GLY A 302 -4.39 -7.62 10.27
CA GLY A 302 -3.84 -6.62 9.33
C GLY A 302 -4.92 -5.99 8.46
N ASP A 303 -4.51 -5.42 7.32
CA ASP A 303 -5.40 -4.65 6.46
C ASP A 303 -6.46 -5.50 5.74
N CYS A 304 -6.31 -6.83 5.69
CA CYS A 304 -7.30 -7.73 5.11
C CYS A 304 -8.45 -8.10 6.05
N ALA A 305 -8.41 -7.66 7.33
CA ALA A 305 -9.36 -8.08 8.35
C ALA A 305 -9.83 -6.93 9.26
N VAL A 306 -11.13 -6.91 9.54
CA VAL A 306 -11.76 -5.96 10.46
C VAL A 306 -12.36 -6.70 11.66
N LEU A 307 -12.36 -6.07 12.82
CA LEU A 307 -12.98 -6.60 14.03
C LEU A 307 -14.48 -6.23 14.02
N GLU A 308 -15.36 -7.20 14.25
CA GLU A 308 -16.80 -6.95 14.32
C GLU A 308 -17.12 -5.90 15.37
N GLY A 309 -17.92 -4.90 15.00
CA GLY A 309 -18.33 -3.83 15.91
C GLY A 309 -17.25 -2.82 16.29
N SER A 310 -16.05 -2.90 15.70
CA SER A 310 -14.95 -1.97 15.99
C SER A 310 -14.34 -1.40 14.72
N ILE A 311 -14.11 -0.08 14.69
CA ILE A 311 -13.46 0.59 13.56
C ILE A 311 -12.05 0.96 13.98
N PHE A 312 -11.07 0.16 13.56
CA PHE A 312 -9.65 0.47 13.72
C PHE A 312 -9.07 0.97 12.40
N PRO A 313 -8.12 1.92 12.45
CA PRO A 313 -7.44 2.36 11.23
C PRO A 313 -6.60 1.20 10.65
N ALA A 314 -6.55 1.11 9.30
CA ALA A 314 -5.69 0.17 8.60
C ALA A 314 -4.23 0.66 8.66
N THR A 315 -3.56 0.39 9.77
CA THR A 315 -2.19 0.83 10.05
C THR A 315 -1.31 -0.31 10.53
N ALA A 316 0.00 -0.18 10.28
CA ALA A 316 0.99 -1.12 10.80
C ALA A 316 0.94 -1.27 12.33
N GLN A 317 0.57 -0.21 13.06
CA GLN A 317 0.41 -0.24 14.51
C GLN A 317 -0.68 -1.22 14.95
N VAL A 318 -1.85 -1.18 14.31
CA VAL A 318 -2.97 -2.10 14.61
C VAL A 318 -2.58 -3.53 14.23
N ALA A 319 -1.99 -3.72 13.05
CA ALA A 319 -1.56 -5.03 12.58
C ALA A 319 -0.51 -5.66 13.52
N ALA A 320 0.49 -4.89 13.94
CA ALA A 320 1.54 -5.34 14.85
C ALA A 320 0.98 -5.74 16.24
N GLN A 321 0.07 -4.93 16.80
CA GLN A 321 -0.54 -5.24 18.09
C GLN A 321 -1.42 -6.51 18.02
N LYS A 322 -2.19 -6.69 16.92
CA LYS A 322 -2.96 -7.92 16.68
C LYS A 322 -2.04 -9.14 16.58
N ALA A 323 -0.95 -9.03 15.82
CA ALA A 323 0.00 -10.13 15.63
C ALA A 323 0.73 -10.50 16.93
N GLU A 324 1.19 -9.50 17.69
CA GLU A 324 1.85 -9.72 18.98
C GLU A 324 0.91 -10.35 20.00
N TRP A 325 -0.33 -9.86 20.07
CA TRP A 325 -1.35 -10.41 20.96
C TRP A 325 -1.64 -11.87 20.62
N LEU A 326 -1.90 -12.18 19.33
CA LEU A 326 -2.22 -13.53 18.89
C LEU A 326 -1.05 -14.51 19.14
N GLY A 327 0.17 -14.10 18.82
CA GLY A 327 1.36 -14.90 19.08
C GLY A 327 1.57 -15.21 20.55
N LYS A 328 1.32 -14.23 21.44
CA LYS A 328 1.37 -14.45 22.90
C LYS A 328 0.30 -15.45 23.37
N ARG A 329 -0.94 -15.37 22.80
CA ARG A 329 -2.02 -16.30 23.15
C ARG A 329 -1.72 -17.71 22.63
N PHE A 330 -1.19 -17.84 21.42
CA PHE A 330 -0.77 -19.16 20.91
C PHE A 330 0.30 -19.82 21.78
N ASN A 331 1.31 -19.05 22.17
CA ASN A 331 2.38 -19.57 23.04
C ASN A 331 1.88 -20.02 24.44
N LYS A 332 0.81 -19.40 24.92
CA LYS A 332 0.20 -19.76 26.22
C LYS A 332 -0.89 -20.83 26.08
N GLY A 333 -1.37 -21.11 24.87
CA GLY A 333 -2.48 -22.01 24.63
C GLY A 333 -3.85 -21.48 25.14
N ASP A 334 -3.99 -20.16 25.32
CA ASP A 334 -5.11 -19.53 26.00
C ASP A 334 -5.88 -18.51 25.14
N VAL A 335 -5.96 -18.70 23.82
CA VAL A 335 -6.63 -17.77 22.89
C VAL A 335 -8.07 -17.46 23.27
N GLU A 336 -8.75 -18.42 23.88
CA GLU A 336 -10.15 -18.28 24.27
C GLU A 336 -10.35 -17.46 25.56
N SER A 337 -9.29 -17.22 26.33
CA SER A 337 -9.38 -16.62 27.68
C SER A 337 -9.47 -15.10 27.67
N GLU A 338 -8.96 -14.45 26.64
CA GLU A 338 -8.87 -12.99 26.57
C GLU A 338 -9.33 -12.44 25.23
N GLN A 339 -9.71 -11.16 25.24
CA GLN A 339 -10.10 -10.40 24.05
C GLN A 339 -8.98 -9.46 23.62
N PHE A 340 -8.85 -9.25 22.30
CA PHE A 340 -7.93 -8.24 21.78
C PHE A 340 -8.42 -6.84 22.13
N LYS A 341 -7.54 -6.03 22.71
CA LYS A 341 -7.77 -4.61 22.99
C LYS A 341 -6.69 -3.77 22.32
N TRP A 342 -7.11 -2.90 21.40
CA TRP A 342 -6.19 -1.97 20.75
C TRP A 342 -5.82 -0.81 21.67
N LYS A 343 -4.53 -0.50 21.75
CA LYS A 343 -4.00 0.69 22.42
C LYS A 343 -3.57 1.69 21.37
N ASN A 344 -4.26 2.82 21.30
CA ASN A 344 -3.86 3.91 20.42
C ASN A 344 -2.56 4.55 20.95
N MET A 345 -1.46 4.37 20.23
CA MET A 345 -0.15 4.97 20.57
C MET A 345 0.05 6.33 19.89
N GLY A 346 -0.95 6.82 19.16
CA GLY A 346 -0.87 8.06 18.39
C GLY A 346 -0.53 7.82 16.93
N ILE A 347 -0.42 8.92 16.20
CA ILE A 347 -0.07 8.96 14.78
C ILE A 347 1.05 9.97 14.55
N MET A 348 1.87 9.71 13.53
CA MET A 348 3.02 10.55 13.19
C MET A 348 3.09 10.70 11.68
N ALA A 349 3.62 11.85 11.20
CA ALA A 349 3.94 12.04 9.79
C ALA A 349 5.20 12.88 9.63
N TYR A 350 6.08 12.46 8.72
CA TYR A 350 7.27 13.19 8.30
C TYR A 350 6.89 14.31 7.32
N LEU A 351 7.54 15.48 7.43
CA LEU A 351 7.23 16.66 6.64
C LEU A 351 8.45 17.21 5.86
N GLY A 352 9.53 16.44 5.77
CA GLY A 352 10.76 16.89 5.13
C GLY A 352 11.65 17.74 6.04
N ASN A 353 12.88 17.93 5.62
CA ASN A 353 13.87 18.83 6.23
C ASN A 353 13.96 18.69 7.76
N TYR A 354 14.06 17.44 8.23
CA TYR A 354 14.14 17.07 9.66
C TYR A 354 12.96 17.59 10.50
N ARG A 355 11.73 17.61 9.95
CA ARG A 355 10.51 18.00 10.63
C ARG A 355 9.46 16.91 10.54
N ALA A 356 8.67 16.76 11.58
CA ALA A 356 7.53 15.85 11.63
C ALA A 356 6.40 16.45 12.47
N ILE A 357 5.25 15.80 12.43
CA ILE A 357 4.14 16.00 13.36
C ILE A 357 3.86 14.69 14.08
N MET A 358 3.44 14.78 15.32
CA MET A 358 3.01 13.67 16.15
C MET A 358 1.80 14.10 16.95
N GLN A 359 0.77 13.26 16.93
CA GLN A 359 -0.40 13.36 17.79
C GLN A 359 -0.44 12.12 18.67
N GLY A 360 -0.24 12.28 19.96
CA GLY A 360 -0.27 11.18 20.92
C GLY A 360 -1.67 10.65 21.16
N GLY A 361 -1.82 9.36 21.43
CA GLY A 361 -3.11 8.75 21.75
C GLY A 361 -3.78 9.27 23.02
N GLY A 362 -3.01 9.93 23.90
CA GLY A 362 -3.47 10.61 25.11
C GLY A 362 -3.61 12.13 24.99
N GLY A 363 -3.52 12.72 23.78
CA GLY A 363 -3.79 14.14 23.55
C GLY A 363 -2.55 15.06 23.52
N GLY A 364 -1.33 14.54 23.59
CA GLY A 364 -0.10 15.34 23.42
C GLY A 364 0.22 15.55 21.94
N ASN A 365 0.35 16.82 21.51
CA ASN A 365 0.72 17.19 20.15
C ASN A 365 2.13 17.75 20.11
N ILE A 366 2.98 17.20 19.23
CA ILE A 366 4.37 17.66 19.05
C ILE A 366 4.58 17.90 17.56
N SER A 367 5.34 18.96 17.23
CA SER A 367 5.71 19.27 15.85
C SER A 367 7.16 19.74 15.73
N GLY A 368 7.70 19.75 14.51
CA GLY A 368 9.05 20.22 14.21
C GLY A 368 10.13 19.17 14.44
N ARG A 369 11.35 19.60 14.80
CA ARG A 369 12.53 18.73 14.93
C ARG A 369 12.43 17.71 16.06
N LEU A 370 11.78 18.07 17.17
CA LEU A 370 11.56 17.15 18.28
C LEU A 370 10.64 16.00 17.85
N ALA A 371 9.55 16.30 17.16
CA ALA A 371 8.66 15.27 16.59
C ALA A 371 9.41 14.36 15.61
N TRP A 372 10.34 14.91 14.81
CA TRP A 372 11.17 14.13 13.90
C TRP A 372 12.08 13.14 14.64
N LEU A 373 12.72 13.55 15.74
CA LEU A 373 13.54 12.65 16.56
C LEU A 373 12.72 11.50 17.13
N VAL A 374 11.53 11.83 17.65
CA VAL A 374 10.59 10.81 18.16
C VAL A 374 10.14 9.88 17.03
N TRP A 375 9.76 10.42 15.87
CA TRP A 375 9.37 9.66 14.67
C TRP A 375 10.47 8.67 14.27
N ARG A 376 11.72 9.14 14.16
CA ARG A 376 12.88 8.34 13.76
C ARG A 376 13.18 7.23 14.78
N GLY A 377 13.12 7.53 16.07
CA GLY A 377 13.29 6.57 17.15
C GLY A 377 12.18 5.51 17.18
N ALA A 378 10.93 5.92 16.99
CA ALA A 378 9.79 5.01 16.94
C ALA A 378 9.91 3.99 15.80
N TYR A 379 10.20 4.45 14.58
CA TYR A 379 10.38 3.54 13.44
C TYR A 379 11.58 2.59 13.63
N LEU A 380 12.66 3.05 14.25
CA LEU A 380 13.81 2.19 14.56
C LEU A 380 13.44 1.11 15.58
N THR A 381 12.67 1.45 16.61
CA THR A 381 12.24 0.48 17.64
C THR A 381 11.24 -0.54 17.10
N MET A 382 10.40 -0.14 16.14
CA MET A 382 9.42 -1.02 15.48
C MET A 382 10.05 -2.04 14.54
N THR A 383 11.35 -1.90 14.18
CA THR A 383 12.02 -2.90 13.35
C THR A 383 12.19 -4.22 14.12
N VAL A 384 11.74 -5.32 13.52
CA VAL A 384 11.75 -6.64 14.18
C VAL A 384 13.15 -7.21 14.30
N SER A 385 13.97 -7.03 13.27
CA SER A 385 15.31 -7.64 13.19
C SER A 385 16.37 -6.79 13.88
N LEU A 386 17.19 -7.42 14.73
CA LEU A 386 18.37 -6.78 15.32
C LEU A 386 19.35 -6.29 14.23
N ARG A 387 19.49 -7.04 13.13
CA ARG A 387 20.26 -6.61 11.97
C ARG A 387 19.79 -5.25 11.44
N ASN A 388 18.48 -5.07 11.27
CA ASN A 388 17.93 -3.81 10.79
C ASN A 388 18.12 -2.68 11.81
N LYS A 389 18.05 -2.96 13.10
CA LYS A 389 18.32 -1.96 14.17
C LYS A 389 19.74 -1.40 14.12
N ILE A 390 20.69 -2.14 13.58
CA ILE A 390 22.08 -1.69 13.37
C ILE A 390 22.24 -1.09 11.97
N GLN A 391 21.75 -1.78 10.95
CA GLN A 391 21.93 -1.39 9.55
C GLN A 391 21.28 -0.03 9.23
N ILE A 392 20.08 0.23 9.75
CA ILE A 392 19.34 1.46 9.45
C ILE A 392 20.10 2.71 9.96
N PRO A 393 20.53 2.82 11.23
CA PRO A 393 21.33 3.97 11.68
C PRO A 393 22.65 4.11 10.94
N THR A 394 23.31 2.99 10.61
CA THR A 394 24.55 3.01 9.81
C THR A 394 24.29 3.64 8.44
N MET A 395 23.24 3.22 7.74
CA MET A 395 22.87 3.80 6.45
C MET A 395 22.46 5.27 6.57
N TRP A 396 21.78 5.68 7.65
CA TRP A 396 21.49 7.07 7.90
C TRP A 396 22.75 7.91 8.05
N THR A 397 23.75 7.41 8.77
CA THR A 397 25.04 8.09 8.95
C THR A 397 25.79 8.20 7.62
N LEU A 398 25.85 7.11 6.84
CA LEU A 398 26.47 7.12 5.51
C LEU A 398 25.77 8.13 4.58
N ASN A 399 24.43 8.12 4.54
CA ASN A 399 23.68 9.06 3.72
C ASN A 399 23.86 10.53 4.16
N TRP A 400 24.09 10.76 5.45
CA TRP A 400 24.37 12.11 5.96
C TRP A 400 25.73 12.64 5.50
N PHE A 401 26.75 11.77 5.45
CA PHE A 401 28.09 12.18 5.01
C PHE A 401 28.25 12.23 3.48
N PHE A 402 27.70 11.24 2.78
CA PHE A 402 27.97 10.99 1.36
C PHE A 402 26.79 11.32 0.44
N GLY A 403 25.62 11.65 0.98
CA GLY A 403 24.38 11.76 0.23
C GLY A 403 23.74 10.39 -0.02
N ARG A 404 22.54 10.39 -0.62
CA ARG A 404 21.85 9.16 -1.02
C ARG A 404 22.44 8.61 -2.31
N ASP A 405 22.37 7.28 -2.51
CA ASP A 405 22.76 6.66 -3.78
C ASP A 405 21.87 7.16 -4.93
N THR A 406 22.45 7.88 -5.88
CA THR A 406 21.79 8.42 -7.08
C THR A 406 21.98 7.56 -8.32
N SER A 407 22.69 6.41 -8.21
CA SER A 407 22.89 5.52 -9.33
C SER A 407 21.60 4.79 -9.73
N ARG A 408 21.33 4.72 -11.03
CA ARG A 408 20.20 3.95 -11.55
C ARG A 408 20.57 2.48 -11.66
N LYS A 409 19.81 1.63 -10.99
CA LYS A 409 19.96 0.17 -11.14
C LYS A 409 19.17 -0.30 -12.34
N PHE A 410 19.86 -0.77 -13.38
CA PHE A 410 19.20 -1.41 -14.52
C PHE A 410 18.57 -2.72 -14.06
N SER A 411 17.27 -2.87 -14.28
CA SER A 411 16.65 -4.19 -14.21
C SER A 411 17.02 -4.96 -15.48
N PRO A 412 17.51 -6.19 -15.41
CA PRO A 412 17.85 -7.00 -16.59
C PRO A 412 16.69 -7.23 -17.56
N ARG A 413 15.47 -6.84 -17.17
CA ARG A 413 14.23 -7.02 -17.97
C ARG A 413 14.02 -6.00 -19.08
N LEU A 414 14.85 -4.95 -19.19
CA LEU A 414 14.77 -3.95 -20.26
C LEU A 414 15.81 -4.13 -21.36
N CYS A 415 16.71 -5.12 -21.25
CA CYS A 415 17.70 -5.43 -22.29
C CYS A 415 17.37 -6.77 -22.96
N THR A 416 16.32 -6.83 -23.77
CA THR A 416 16.04 -7.96 -24.66
C THR A 416 16.71 -7.80 -26.04
N THR A 417 17.81 -7.06 -26.12
CA THR A 417 18.63 -7.01 -27.34
C THR A 417 20.11 -6.80 -26.98
N SER A 418 20.74 -7.76 -26.30
CA SER A 418 22.15 -8.09 -26.53
C SER A 418 22.55 -9.31 -25.69
N ILE A 419 22.69 -10.42 -26.40
CA ILE A 419 23.16 -11.75 -25.88
C ILE A 419 24.68 -11.73 -25.57
N LEU A 420 25.31 -10.61 -25.26
CA LEU A 420 26.77 -10.54 -25.18
C LEU A 420 27.35 -10.04 -23.86
N THR A 421 26.56 -9.76 -22.81
CA THR A 421 27.11 -9.25 -21.55
C THR A 421 26.84 -10.10 -20.31
N ASP A 422 26.21 -11.29 -20.44
CA ASP A 422 25.92 -12.18 -19.29
C ASP A 422 27.12 -13.01 -18.79
N ARG A 423 28.32 -12.76 -19.32
CA ARG A 423 29.55 -13.51 -18.88
C ARG A 423 30.53 -12.70 -18.01
N LEU A 424 30.26 -11.46 -17.70
CA LEU A 424 31.17 -10.60 -16.91
C LEU A 424 30.61 -10.07 -15.56
N ALA A 425 29.47 -10.54 -15.12
CA ALA A 425 28.90 -10.18 -13.81
C ALA A 425 29.00 -11.31 -12.79
N GLY A 426 30.08 -12.06 -12.84
CA GLY A 426 30.40 -13.12 -11.87
C GLY A 426 31.74 -12.83 -11.17
N PHE A 427 31.80 -11.71 -10.40
CA PHE A 427 32.76 -11.51 -9.31
C PHE A 427 32.16 -10.53 -8.30
#